data_580bd87a4a433a4bf9592990111457db
#
_entry.id   580bd87a4a433a4bf9592990111457db
#
_cell.length_a   1.000
_cell.length_b   1.000
_cell.length_c   1.000
_cell.angle_alpha   90.00
_cell.angle_beta   90.00
_cell.angle_gamma   90.00
#
_symmetry.space_group_name_H-M   'P 1'
#
loop_
_entity.id
_entity.type
_entity.pdbx_description
1 polymer ?
#
loop_
_entity_poly.entity_id
_entity_poly.type
_entity_poly.pdbx_seq_one_letter_code
_entity_poly.pdbx_strand_id
1 'polypeptide(L)'
;MRTGALLFVLIVVASYGSVHAASIHNTDKEAYFLTFTEPGLTQDIKTQYQILGHVKVEICDDFGCEIHIRPSGQRIKIGPDDDVVINWGVMRVERSFRNTP
;
A
#
# COMPACT_ATOMS: atom_id res chain seq x y z
N MET A 1 23.26 5.91 -30.31
CA MET A 1 24.09 5.03 -29.59
C MET A 1 24.20 5.41 -28.17
N ARG A 2 24.80 6.51 -27.88
CA ARG A 2 24.96 6.90 -26.51
C ARG A 2 23.66 7.10 -25.79
N THR A 3 22.68 7.59 -26.49
CA THR A 3 21.37 7.78 -25.90
C THR A 3 20.78 6.45 -25.46
N GLY A 4 20.98 5.44 -26.25
CA GLY A 4 20.45 4.14 -25.88
C GLY A 4 21.08 3.63 -24.61
N ALA A 5 22.37 3.86 -24.44
CA ALA A 5 23.03 3.41 -23.24
C ALA A 5 22.49 4.12 -22.00
N LEU A 6 22.24 5.41 -22.13
CA LEU A 6 21.68 6.13 -21.01
C LEU A 6 20.31 5.63 -20.64
N LEU A 7 19.49 5.36 -21.63
CA LEU A 7 18.17 4.83 -21.35
C LEU A 7 18.25 3.49 -20.65
N PHE A 8 19.18 2.69 -21.05
CA PHE A 8 19.34 1.40 -20.43
C PHE A 8 19.69 1.54 -18.96
N VAL A 9 20.57 2.47 -18.64
CA VAL A 9 20.94 2.70 -17.26
C VAL A 9 19.73 3.16 -16.43
N LEU A 10 18.92 4.03 -17.00
CA LEU A 10 17.74 4.49 -16.31
C LEU A 10 16.79 3.35 -16.00
N ILE A 11 16.63 2.44 -16.93
CA ILE A 11 15.76 1.30 -16.71
C ILE A 11 16.27 0.46 -15.55
N VAL A 12 17.55 0.25 -15.47
CA VAL A 12 18.13 -0.53 -14.38
C VAL A 12 17.86 0.14 -13.05
N VAL A 13 18.04 1.45 -12.99
CA VAL A 13 17.78 2.19 -11.77
C VAL A 13 16.31 2.07 -11.38
N ALA A 14 15.43 2.17 -12.36
CA ALA A 14 14.01 2.05 -12.07
C ALA A 14 13.69 0.68 -11.49
N SER A 15 14.33 -0.35 -11.99
CA SER A 15 14.11 -1.69 -11.46
C SER A 15 14.52 -1.78 -10.02
N TYR A 16 15.62 -1.20 -9.68
CA TYR A 16 16.05 -1.19 -8.29
C TYR A 16 15.12 -0.36 -7.42
N GLY A 17 14.61 0.73 -7.99
CA GLY A 17 13.76 1.60 -7.22
C GLY A 17 12.40 1.03 -6.96
N SER A 18 12.02 -0.05 -7.62
CA SER A 18 10.71 -0.62 -7.42
C SER A 18 10.71 -1.51 -6.18
N VAL A 19 11.05 -0.93 -5.06
CA VAL A 19 10.96 -1.62 -3.80
C VAL A 19 9.50 -1.90 -3.53
N HIS A 20 9.23 -3.07 -3.00
CA HIS A 20 7.87 -3.46 -2.69
C HIS A 20 7.29 -2.54 -1.65
N ALA A 21 6.13 -2.00 -1.91
CA ALA A 21 5.41 -1.16 -0.97
C ALA A 21 4.13 -1.87 -0.56
N ALA A 22 3.63 -1.51 0.59
CA ALA A 22 2.35 -2.04 1.03
C ALA A 22 1.25 -1.60 0.06
N SER A 23 0.23 -2.42 -0.07
CA SER A 23 -0.87 -2.12 -0.97
C SER A 23 -2.19 -2.46 -0.30
N ILE A 24 -3.26 -1.85 -0.80
CA ILE A 24 -4.60 -2.22 -0.39
C ILE A 24 -5.46 -2.34 -1.64
N HIS A 25 -6.18 -3.44 -1.72
CA HIS A 25 -7.00 -3.75 -2.87
C HIS A 25 -8.44 -3.91 -2.42
N ASN A 26 -9.31 -3.04 -2.89
CA ASN A 26 -10.73 -3.14 -2.61
C ASN A 26 -11.37 -4.05 -3.65
N THR A 27 -11.73 -5.26 -3.24
CA THR A 27 -12.35 -6.21 -4.16
C THR A 27 -13.86 -6.08 -4.22
N ASP A 28 -14.43 -5.19 -3.41
CA ASP A 28 -15.87 -4.94 -3.42
C ASP A 28 -16.23 -3.92 -4.49
N LYS A 29 -17.50 -3.83 -4.80
CA LYS A 29 -17.98 -2.81 -5.73
C LYS A 29 -18.10 -1.46 -5.07
N GLU A 30 -18.32 -1.43 -3.76
CA GLU A 30 -18.52 -0.19 -3.04
C GLU A 30 -17.20 0.49 -2.74
N ALA A 31 -17.27 1.80 -2.58
CA ALA A 31 -16.13 2.57 -2.11
C ALA A 31 -16.13 2.59 -0.59
N TYR A 32 -14.95 2.69 -0.01
CA TYR A 32 -14.79 2.77 1.43
C TYR A 32 -13.92 3.95 1.79
N PHE A 33 -14.12 4.48 2.98
CA PHE A 33 -13.29 5.55 3.49
C PHE A 33 -12.25 4.97 4.42
N LEU A 34 -11.00 5.33 4.15
CA LEU A 34 -9.86 4.82 4.89
C LEU A 34 -9.15 5.98 5.56
N THR A 35 -8.62 5.73 6.75
CA THR A 35 -7.71 6.64 7.40
C THR A 35 -6.42 5.91 7.63
N PHE A 36 -5.32 6.45 7.10
CA PHE A 36 -3.99 5.90 7.30
C PHE A 36 -3.30 6.72 8.37
N THR A 37 -2.76 6.05 9.36
CA THR A 37 -1.98 6.71 10.40
C THR A 37 -0.55 6.23 10.30
N GLU A 38 0.36 7.17 10.06
CA GLU A 38 1.77 6.90 9.92
C GLU A 38 2.55 7.65 10.98
N PRO A 39 3.68 7.09 11.45
CA PRO A 39 4.49 7.81 12.42
C PRO A 39 5.09 9.06 11.80
N GLY A 40 5.09 10.14 12.55
CA GLY A 40 5.74 11.37 12.16
C GLY A 40 6.85 11.72 13.13
N LEU A 41 7.55 12.80 12.83
CA LEU A 41 8.67 13.21 13.66
C LEU A 41 8.22 13.65 15.05
N THR A 42 7.14 14.38 15.12
CA THR A 42 6.64 14.89 16.39
C THR A 42 5.30 14.31 16.77
N GLN A 43 4.54 13.91 15.79
CA GLN A 43 3.23 13.32 16.01
C GLN A 43 2.87 12.49 14.79
N ASP A 44 1.87 11.63 14.96
CA ASP A 44 1.43 10.79 13.88
C ASP A 44 0.76 11.62 12.79
N ILE A 45 0.91 11.17 11.58
CA ILE A 45 0.32 11.80 10.41
C ILE A 45 -0.88 10.95 9.98
N LYS A 46 -2.03 11.59 9.86
CA LYS A 46 -3.25 10.90 9.44
C LYS A 46 -3.66 11.40 8.07
N THR A 47 -3.94 10.48 7.17
CA THR A 47 -4.36 10.78 5.82
C THR A 47 -5.67 10.06 5.54
N GLN A 48 -6.64 10.79 5.02
CA GLN A 48 -7.91 10.20 4.65
C GLN A 48 -7.94 9.93 3.16
N TYR A 49 -8.54 8.82 2.78
CA TYR A 49 -8.58 8.40 1.40
C TYR A 49 -9.83 7.60 1.13
N GLN A 50 -10.46 7.85 0.00
CA GLN A 50 -11.60 7.06 -0.43
C GLN A 50 -11.12 6.08 -1.49
N ILE A 51 -11.19 4.79 -1.18
CA ILE A 51 -10.82 3.78 -2.16
C ILE A 51 -12.08 3.32 -2.89
N LEU A 52 -12.06 3.51 -4.19
CA LEU A 52 -13.19 3.13 -5.02
C LEU A 52 -13.23 1.62 -5.21
N GLY A 53 -14.37 1.14 -5.68
CA GLY A 53 -14.52 -0.29 -5.90
C GLY A 53 -13.53 -0.83 -6.91
N HIS A 54 -13.01 -2.00 -6.65
CA HIS A 54 -12.09 -2.74 -7.53
C HIS A 54 -10.78 -2.01 -7.78
N VAL A 55 -10.40 -1.09 -6.91
CA VAL A 55 -9.17 -0.33 -7.07
C VAL A 55 -8.12 -0.86 -6.12
N LYS A 56 -6.89 -0.89 -6.60
CA LYS A 56 -5.73 -1.24 -5.79
C LYS A 56 -4.78 -0.05 -5.79
N VAL A 57 -4.31 0.32 -4.61
CA VAL A 57 -3.38 1.43 -4.47
C VAL A 57 -2.24 1.02 -3.56
N GLU A 58 -1.11 1.66 -3.76
CA GLU A 58 0.02 1.50 -2.85
C GLU A 58 -0.12 2.48 -1.71
N ILE A 59 0.19 2.02 -0.52
CA ILE A 59 -0.01 2.79 0.69
C ILE A 59 1.20 2.62 1.60
N CYS A 60 1.39 3.58 2.50
CA CYS A 60 2.39 3.49 3.56
C CYS A 60 3.76 3.19 3.01
N ASP A 61 4.68 4.10 3.21
CA ASP A 61 5.99 3.96 2.59
C ASP A 61 6.87 2.98 3.33
N ASP A 62 7.78 3.48 4.14
CA ASP A 62 8.88 2.67 4.62
C ASP A 62 8.61 2.00 5.95
N PHE A 63 7.67 2.52 6.72
CA PHE A 63 7.52 2.10 8.10
C PHE A 63 6.22 1.40 8.38
N GLY A 64 5.40 1.22 7.36
CA GLY A 64 4.08 0.68 7.60
C GLY A 64 3.13 1.74 8.16
N CYS A 65 1.94 1.31 8.49
CA CYS A 65 0.94 2.24 8.99
C CYS A 65 -0.21 1.49 9.62
N GLU A 66 -1.09 2.23 10.26
CA GLU A 66 -2.35 1.70 10.74
C GLU A 66 -3.45 2.14 9.79
N ILE A 67 -4.33 1.22 9.44
CA ILE A 67 -5.44 1.51 8.55
C ILE A 67 -6.74 1.35 9.30
N HIS A 68 -7.60 2.36 9.18
CA HIS A 68 -8.93 2.33 9.77
C HIS A 68 -9.93 2.45 8.64
N ILE A 69 -10.87 1.51 8.53
CA ILE A 69 -11.85 1.48 7.46
C ILE A 69 -13.23 1.79 8.00
N ARG A 70 -13.98 2.56 7.25
CA ARG A 70 -15.39 2.82 7.55
C ARG A 70 -16.25 2.24 6.44
N PRO A 71 -17.43 1.75 6.79
CA PRO A 71 -18.15 1.95 8.04
C PRO A 71 -17.89 0.93 9.13
N SER A 72 -17.17 -0.15 8.84
CA SER A 72 -17.04 -1.22 9.83
C SER A 72 -16.27 -0.81 11.07
N GLY A 73 -15.36 0.15 10.95
CA GLY A 73 -14.56 0.58 12.08
C GLY A 73 -13.37 -0.29 12.38
N GLN A 74 -13.07 -1.22 11.52
CA GLN A 74 -11.93 -2.12 11.72
C GLN A 74 -10.61 -1.34 11.63
N ARG A 75 -9.65 -1.73 12.45
CA ARG A 75 -8.30 -1.16 12.43
C ARG A 75 -7.29 -2.28 12.33
N ILE A 76 -6.30 -2.10 11.49
CA ILE A 76 -5.20 -3.06 11.40
C ILE A 76 -3.89 -2.30 11.26
N LYS A 77 -2.83 -2.93 11.73
CA LYS A 77 -1.47 -2.40 11.54
C LYS A 77 -0.76 -3.28 10.54
N ILE A 78 -0.10 -2.64 9.59
CA ILE A 78 0.60 -3.39 8.55
C ILE A 78 2.05 -2.91 8.45
N GLY A 79 2.88 -3.79 7.97
CA GLY A 79 4.26 -3.48 7.69
C GLY A 79 4.43 -2.91 6.30
N PRO A 80 5.66 -2.54 5.96
CA PRO A 80 5.89 -1.83 4.70
C PRO A 80 5.72 -2.68 3.45
N ASP A 81 5.66 -4.00 3.57
CA ASP A 81 5.49 -4.84 2.40
C ASP A 81 4.29 -5.76 2.52
N ASP A 82 3.35 -5.43 3.37
CA ASP A 82 2.13 -6.20 3.49
C ASP A 82 1.12 -5.79 2.42
N ASP A 83 0.35 -6.75 1.97
CA ASP A 83 -0.77 -6.48 1.07
C ASP A 83 -2.07 -6.67 1.83
N VAL A 84 -2.99 -5.74 1.64
CA VAL A 84 -4.28 -5.77 2.32
C VAL A 84 -5.36 -5.95 1.27
N VAL A 85 -6.34 -6.77 1.59
CA VAL A 85 -7.48 -6.99 0.73
C VAL A 85 -8.74 -6.64 1.48
N ILE A 86 -9.60 -5.84 0.87
CA ILE A 86 -10.93 -5.55 1.40
C ILE A 86 -11.92 -6.46 0.70
N ASN A 87 -12.65 -7.22 1.50
CA ASN A 87 -13.67 -8.11 0.98
C ASN A 87 -14.83 -8.09 1.95
N TRP A 88 -16.02 -7.77 1.46
CA TRP A 88 -17.22 -7.63 2.31
C TRP A 88 -17.01 -6.57 3.39
N GLY A 89 -16.30 -5.51 3.06
CA GLY A 89 -16.04 -4.41 3.99
C GLY A 89 -15.05 -4.72 5.07
N VAL A 90 -14.38 -5.87 5.00
CA VAL A 90 -13.42 -6.30 6.01
C VAL A 90 -12.04 -6.35 5.39
N MET A 91 -11.06 -5.81 6.11
CA MET A 91 -9.67 -5.84 5.67
C MET A 91 -9.00 -7.12 6.16
N ARG A 92 -8.21 -7.70 5.29
CA ARG A 92 -7.41 -8.88 5.62
C ARG A 92 -6.01 -8.66 5.07
N VAL A 93 -5.02 -8.99 5.87
CA VAL A 93 -3.63 -8.88 5.44
C VAL A 93 -3.26 -10.17 4.72
N GLU A 94 -2.77 -10.01 3.51
CA GLU A 94 -2.23 -11.11 2.73
C GLU A 94 -0.76 -10.86 2.57
N ARG A 95 0.03 -11.65 3.24
CA ARG A 95 1.46 -11.49 3.13
C ARG A 95 1.95 -12.17 1.89
N SER A 96 2.93 -11.54 1.29
CA SER A 96 3.57 -12.16 0.17
C SER A 96 4.44 -13.31 0.69
N PHE A 97 4.33 -14.45 0.06
CA PHE A 97 5.08 -15.61 0.48
C PHE A 97 6.23 -15.93 -0.43
N ARG A 98 6.57 -15.00 -1.27
CA ARG A 98 7.69 -15.24 -2.17
C ARG A 98 8.99 -15.42 -1.43
N ASN A 99 9.06 -14.90 -0.25
CA ASN A 99 10.24 -15.06 0.59
C ASN A 99 10.11 -16.26 1.52
N THR A 100 9.06 -17.01 1.39
CA THR A 100 8.91 -18.20 2.19
C THR A 100 9.83 -19.28 1.65
N PRO A 101 10.67 -19.80 2.46
CA PRO A 101 11.58 -20.83 1.99
C PRO A 101 10.89 -22.11 1.61
#